data_3cf73680226242799546926ad78deb7b
#
_entry.id   3cf73680226242799546926ad78deb7b
#
_cell.length_a   1.000
_cell.length_b   1.000
_cell.length_c   1.000
_cell.angle_alpha   90.00
_cell.angle_beta   90.00
_cell.angle_gamma   90.00
#
_symmetry.space_group_name_H-M   'P 1'
#
loop_
_entity.id
_entity.type
_entity.pdbx_description
1 polymer ?
#
loop_
_entity_poly.entity_id
_entity_poly.type
_entity_poly.pdbx_seq_one_letter_code
_entity_poly.pdbx_strand_id
1 'polypeptide(L)'
;FPYTTLFRSKPIDAGFLRIKKGTTEFDPSYHWVISKQHLEGFSVSPKYIPACRYIGNGKVCAYVFVKESNQSIGHIDLACVPVMMDLKSKTMKRINIPVSSGYSVAIEKYKDKVLFGNMNEKDKGIYIYDPKTNTASGKAVITTEGQAWQMHYFGE
;
A
#
# COMPACT_ATOMS: atom_id res chain seq x y z
N PHE A 1 8.22 -22.63 23.01
CA PHE A 1 9.06 -22.34 21.84
C PHE A 1 9.45 -20.88 21.85
N PRO A 2 10.75 -20.53 21.82
CA PRO A 2 11.20 -19.14 21.93
C PRO A 2 11.26 -18.45 20.55
N TYR A 3 10.16 -18.51 19.80
CA TYR A 3 10.10 -17.85 18.47
C TYR A 3 9.86 -16.34 18.53
N THR A 4 9.44 -15.81 19.68
CA THR A 4 9.08 -14.39 19.78
C THR A 4 10.26 -13.44 19.97
N THR A 5 11.44 -13.92 20.33
CA THR A 5 12.59 -13.07 20.63
C THR A 5 13.48 -12.79 19.42
N LEU A 6 13.49 -13.68 18.42
CA LEU A 6 14.33 -13.53 17.22
C LEU A 6 13.79 -12.48 16.23
N PHE A 7 12.48 -12.21 16.25
CA PHE A 7 11.86 -11.23 15.33
C PHE A 7 11.81 -9.80 15.88
N ARG A 8 12.20 -9.55 17.11
CA ARG A 8 12.17 -8.21 17.73
C ARG A 8 13.50 -7.47 17.78
N SER A 9 14.60 -8.10 17.42
CA SER A 9 15.94 -7.55 17.70
C SER A 9 16.53 -6.65 16.61
N LYS A 10 15.98 -6.64 15.40
CA LYS A 10 16.41 -5.70 14.34
C LYS A 10 15.20 -5.21 13.54
N PRO A 11 15.05 -3.90 13.31
CA PRO A 11 14.05 -3.39 12.39
C PRO A 11 14.35 -3.94 10.99
N ILE A 12 13.39 -4.67 10.42
CA ILE A 12 13.47 -5.16 9.05
C ILE A 12 13.00 -4.04 8.13
N ASP A 13 13.84 -3.66 7.19
CA ASP A 13 13.49 -2.69 6.17
C ASP A 13 12.40 -3.26 5.25
N ALA A 14 11.31 -2.51 5.08
CA ALA A 14 10.28 -2.83 4.10
C ALA A 14 10.71 -2.41 2.70
N GLY A 15 10.45 -3.24 1.69
CA GLY A 15 10.85 -2.90 0.33
C GLY A 15 10.52 -3.98 -0.69
N PHE A 16 11.13 -3.84 -1.87
CA PHE A 16 11.00 -4.76 -2.98
C PHE A 16 12.33 -5.38 -3.34
N LEU A 17 12.32 -6.70 -3.51
CA LEU A 17 13.36 -7.48 -4.14
C LEU A 17 12.85 -7.97 -5.50
N ARG A 18 13.77 -8.32 -6.40
CA ARG A 18 13.43 -8.83 -7.72
C ARG A 18 13.98 -10.24 -7.91
N ILE A 19 13.18 -11.09 -8.52
CA ILE A 19 13.64 -12.35 -9.14
C ILE A 19 13.49 -12.15 -10.64
N LYS A 20 14.55 -12.34 -11.40
CA LYS A 20 14.50 -12.23 -12.86
C LYS A 20 13.74 -13.40 -13.46
N LYS A 21 13.01 -13.15 -14.55
CA LYS A 21 12.33 -14.22 -15.31
C LYS A 21 13.35 -15.31 -15.70
N GLY A 22 13.00 -16.55 -15.41
CA GLY A 22 13.86 -17.71 -15.69
C GLY A 22 14.92 -18.02 -14.64
N THR A 23 14.92 -17.33 -13.51
CA THR A 23 15.81 -17.60 -12.36
C THR A 23 14.98 -17.88 -11.11
N THR A 24 15.60 -18.46 -10.08
CA THR A 24 14.98 -18.73 -8.78
C THR A 24 15.62 -17.91 -7.64
N GLU A 25 16.66 -17.13 -7.95
CA GLU A 25 17.42 -16.37 -6.97
C GLU A 25 17.09 -14.88 -7.04
N PHE A 26 17.28 -14.20 -5.93
CA PHE A 26 17.14 -12.74 -5.88
C PHE A 26 18.23 -12.08 -6.73
N ASP A 27 17.79 -11.10 -7.52
CA ASP A 27 18.69 -10.26 -8.29
C ASP A 27 19.43 -9.27 -7.39
N PRO A 28 20.75 -9.43 -7.19
CA PRO A 28 21.52 -8.59 -6.27
C PRO A 28 21.62 -7.14 -6.75
N SER A 29 21.36 -6.88 -8.04
CA SER A 29 21.36 -5.53 -8.61
C SER A 29 20.06 -4.75 -8.34
N TYR A 30 19.01 -5.39 -7.81
CA TYR A 30 17.74 -4.74 -7.53
C TYR A 30 17.31 -4.90 -6.08
N HIS A 31 17.39 -3.80 -5.37
CA HIS A 31 16.89 -3.64 -4.02
C HIS A 31 16.31 -2.25 -3.86
N TRP A 32 15.05 -2.13 -3.45
CA TRP A 32 14.40 -0.85 -3.19
C TRP A 32 13.79 -0.82 -1.81
N VAL A 33 14.38 -0.06 -0.90
CA VAL A 33 13.96 0.07 0.50
C VAL A 33 12.94 1.19 0.61
N ILE A 34 11.69 0.85 0.92
CA ILE A 34 10.57 1.78 1.09
C ILE A 34 10.65 2.50 2.44
N SER A 35 11.07 1.80 3.48
CA SER A 35 11.20 2.36 4.83
C SER A 35 12.26 3.46 4.97
N LYS A 36 13.01 3.74 3.90
CA LYS A 36 13.98 4.85 3.82
C LYS A 36 13.56 5.94 2.82
N GLN A 37 12.35 5.82 2.24
CA GLN A 37 11.86 6.79 1.27
C GLN A 37 11.07 7.89 1.98
N HIS A 38 11.20 9.11 1.48
CA HIS A 38 10.30 10.20 1.87
C HIS A 38 8.95 10.06 1.16
N LEU A 39 7.86 10.28 1.87
CA LEU A 39 6.52 10.37 1.31
C LEU A 39 5.99 11.78 1.51
N GLU A 40 5.58 12.43 0.43
CA GLU A 40 5.04 13.78 0.43
C GLU A 40 3.85 13.90 1.41
N GLY A 41 3.90 14.94 2.25
CA GLY A 41 2.90 15.23 3.28
C GLY A 41 3.11 14.49 4.61
N PHE A 42 4.25 13.82 4.81
CA PHE A 42 4.60 13.13 6.06
C PHE A 42 6.02 13.45 6.48
N SER A 43 6.23 13.61 7.81
CA SER A 43 7.55 13.87 8.40
C SER A 43 8.38 12.60 8.57
N VAL A 44 7.76 11.42 8.52
CA VAL A 44 8.40 10.12 8.71
C VAL A 44 8.23 9.22 7.50
N SER A 45 9.20 8.33 7.31
CA SER A 45 9.16 7.33 6.25
C SER A 45 8.14 6.22 6.55
N PRO A 46 7.60 5.55 5.52
CA PRO A 46 6.76 4.37 5.69
C PRO A 46 7.46 3.26 6.47
N LYS A 47 6.75 2.54 7.33
CA LYS A 47 7.30 1.42 8.11
C LYS A 47 7.16 0.08 7.41
N TYR A 48 6.02 -0.16 6.76
CA TYR A 48 5.75 -1.41 6.02
C TYR A 48 4.65 -1.21 4.98
N ILE A 49 4.41 -2.25 4.18
CA ILE A 49 3.41 -2.29 3.11
C ILE A 49 2.34 -3.32 3.54
N PRO A 50 1.18 -2.89 4.09
CA PRO A 50 0.12 -3.81 4.50
C PRO A 50 -0.58 -4.49 3.31
N ALA A 51 -0.67 -3.82 2.16
CA ALA A 51 -1.26 -4.36 0.95
C ALA A 51 -0.63 -3.75 -0.29
N CYS A 52 -0.50 -4.55 -1.35
CA CYS A 52 -0.08 -4.05 -2.65
C CYS A 52 -0.67 -4.89 -3.79
N ARG A 53 -0.83 -4.25 -4.96
CA ARG A 53 -1.28 -4.89 -6.19
C ARG A 53 -0.43 -4.42 -7.38
N TYR A 54 0.18 -5.35 -8.09
CA TYR A 54 0.83 -5.06 -9.36
C TYR A 54 -0.21 -4.73 -10.43
N ILE A 55 -0.05 -3.60 -11.10
CA ILE A 55 -1.02 -3.11 -12.08
C ILE A 55 -0.51 -3.14 -13.52
N GLY A 56 0.72 -3.61 -13.72
CA GLY A 56 1.38 -3.72 -15.03
C GLY A 56 2.46 -2.67 -15.24
N ASN A 57 3.29 -2.86 -16.25
CA ASN A 57 4.35 -1.92 -16.71
C ASN A 57 5.35 -1.49 -15.62
N GLY A 58 5.59 -2.34 -14.62
CA GLY A 58 6.48 -2.04 -13.50
C GLY A 58 5.83 -1.16 -12.42
N LYS A 59 4.52 -0.99 -12.44
CA LYS A 59 3.77 -0.17 -11.47
C LYS A 59 3.02 -1.02 -10.45
N VAL A 60 2.99 -0.53 -9.22
CA VAL A 60 2.30 -1.13 -8.09
C VAL A 60 1.45 -0.06 -7.41
N CYS A 61 0.19 -0.36 -7.16
CA CYS A 61 -0.61 0.38 -6.20
C CYS A 61 -0.50 -0.30 -4.83
N ALA A 62 -0.34 0.48 -3.78
CA ALA A 62 -0.14 -0.05 -2.44
C ALA A 62 -0.76 0.86 -1.37
N TYR A 63 -1.00 0.28 -0.21
CA TYR A 63 -1.04 1.02 1.03
C TYR A 63 0.34 0.93 1.69
N VAL A 64 0.84 2.05 2.19
CA VAL A 64 2.02 2.10 3.04
C VAL A 64 1.62 2.59 4.42
N PHE A 65 2.17 1.95 5.44
CA PHE A 65 1.90 2.33 6.81
C PHE A 65 2.85 3.46 7.23
N VAL A 66 2.28 4.62 7.58
CA VAL A 66 3.02 5.81 8.02
C VAL A 66 2.43 6.28 9.35
N LYS A 67 3.24 6.31 10.38
CA LYS A 67 2.82 6.80 11.70
C LYS A 67 3.87 7.72 12.30
N GLU A 68 3.46 8.94 12.60
CA GLU A 68 4.34 10.00 13.11
C GLU A 68 4.64 9.90 14.61
N SER A 69 3.91 9.09 15.38
CA SER A 69 4.12 8.90 16.81
C SER A 69 4.61 7.50 17.19
N ASN A 70 5.38 7.40 18.28
CA ASN A 70 5.84 6.14 18.85
C ASN A 70 4.78 5.39 19.67
N GLN A 71 3.54 5.86 19.68
CA GLN A 71 2.45 5.19 20.39
C GLN A 71 2.11 3.83 19.78
N SER A 72 1.65 2.92 20.64
CA SER A 72 1.14 1.62 20.22
C SER A 72 0.10 1.77 19.12
N ILE A 73 0.21 0.95 18.08
CA ILE A 73 -0.61 1.05 16.90
C ILE A 73 -1.83 0.16 17.08
N GLY A 74 -3.00 0.78 17.24
CA GLY A 74 -4.26 0.07 17.02
C GLY A 74 -4.53 -0.07 15.51
N HIS A 75 -5.10 -1.19 15.08
CA HIS A 75 -5.48 -1.38 13.69
C HIS A 75 -6.55 -0.40 13.18
N ILE A 76 -7.21 0.30 14.09
CA ILE A 76 -8.20 1.35 13.78
C ILE A 76 -7.54 2.70 13.48
N ASP A 77 -6.25 2.88 13.78
CA ASP A 77 -5.55 4.14 13.51
C ASP A 77 -5.50 4.44 12.01
N LEU A 78 -5.74 5.69 11.66
CA LEU A 78 -5.61 6.18 10.29
C LEU A 78 -4.13 6.38 9.97
N ALA A 79 -3.49 5.35 9.45
CA ALA A 79 -2.07 5.32 9.17
C ALA A 79 -1.71 4.64 7.84
N CYS A 80 -2.69 4.12 7.10
CA CYS A 80 -2.47 3.46 5.82
C CYS A 80 -2.68 4.45 4.68
N VAL A 81 -1.60 4.87 4.06
CA VAL A 81 -1.57 5.88 2.99
C VAL A 81 -1.58 5.19 1.63
N PRO A 82 -2.56 5.50 0.75
CA PRO A 82 -2.58 4.98 -0.61
C PRO A 82 -1.48 5.60 -1.46
N VAL A 83 -0.72 4.77 -2.16
CA VAL A 83 0.40 5.21 -3.00
C VAL A 83 0.44 4.46 -4.33
N MET A 84 0.98 5.11 -5.33
CA MET A 84 1.42 4.51 -6.57
C MET A 84 2.95 4.47 -6.59
N MET A 85 3.50 3.32 -6.91
CA MET A 85 4.93 3.04 -6.95
C MET A 85 5.34 2.64 -8.37
N ASP A 86 6.47 3.16 -8.82
CA ASP A 86 7.13 2.69 -10.05
C ASP A 86 8.40 1.92 -9.67
N LEU A 87 8.37 0.63 -9.96
CA LEU A 87 9.46 -0.29 -9.60
C LEU A 87 10.72 -0.08 -10.43
N LYS A 88 10.61 0.53 -11.63
CA LYS A 88 11.75 0.78 -12.51
C LYS A 88 12.53 2.01 -12.06
N SER A 89 11.83 3.12 -11.84
CA SER A 89 12.43 4.37 -11.38
C SER A 89 12.63 4.42 -9.87
N LYS A 90 12.09 3.45 -9.11
CA LYS A 90 12.11 3.41 -7.64
C LYS A 90 11.52 4.68 -7.03
N THR A 91 10.35 5.09 -7.53
CA THR A 91 9.63 6.26 -7.06
C THR A 91 8.28 5.89 -6.44
N MET A 92 7.87 6.63 -5.44
CA MET A 92 6.61 6.48 -4.74
C MET A 92 5.89 7.83 -4.71
N LYS A 93 4.61 7.83 -5.08
CA LYS A 93 3.75 9.02 -5.06
C LYS A 93 2.47 8.73 -4.31
N ARG A 94 2.05 9.67 -3.49
CA ARG A 94 0.75 9.61 -2.82
C ARG A 94 -0.38 9.66 -3.84
N ILE A 95 -1.42 8.84 -3.65
CA ILE A 95 -2.69 8.93 -4.36
C ILE A 95 -3.61 9.82 -3.53
N ASN A 96 -4.38 10.69 -4.18
CA ASN A 96 -5.33 11.59 -3.51
C ASN A 96 -6.61 10.85 -3.07
N ILE A 97 -6.43 9.84 -2.23
CA ILE A 97 -7.45 9.12 -1.48
C ILE A 97 -7.14 9.36 0.00
N PRO A 98 -8.15 9.51 0.88
CA PRO A 98 -7.91 9.68 2.32
C PRO A 98 -7.06 8.55 2.92
N VAL A 99 -6.36 8.87 4.00
CA VAL A 99 -5.64 7.86 4.79
C VAL A 99 -6.65 6.88 5.38
N SER A 100 -6.35 5.59 5.29
CA SER A 100 -7.22 4.52 5.77
C SER A 100 -6.75 3.93 7.08
N SER A 101 -7.66 3.29 7.79
CA SER A 101 -7.29 2.37 8.88
C SER A 101 -6.66 1.09 8.33
N GLY A 102 -5.93 0.37 9.18
CA GLY A 102 -5.32 -0.91 8.83
C GLY A 102 -6.31 -2.02 8.51
N TYR A 103 -7.59 -1.84 8.82
CA TYR A 103 -8.65 -2.81 8.54
C TYR A 103 -9.30 -2.67 7.15
N SER A 104 -9.05 -1.58 6.44
CA SER A 104 -9.59 -1.37 5.09
C SER A 104 -8.45 -1.01 4.15
N VAL A 105 -7.76 -2.03 3.67
CA VAL A 105 -6.57 -1.90 2.81
C VAL A 105 -6.65 -2.77 1.56
N ALA A 106 -7.84 -3.21 1.18
CA ALA A 106 -8.04 -3.98 -0.03
C ALA A 106 -7.66 -3.16 -1.27
N ILE A 107 -6.98 -3.80 -2.21
CA ILE A 107 -6.63 -3.21 -3.50
C ILE A 107 -6.94 -4.22 -4.59
N GLU A 108 -7.69 -3.82 -5.60
CA GLU A 108 -7.97 -4.69 -6.74
C GLU A 108 -7.86 -3.91 -8.05
N LYS A 109 -7.33 -4.58 -9.07
CA LYS A 109 -7.33 -4.06 -10.43
C LYS A 109 -8.66 -4.39 -11.11
N TYR A 110 -9.35 -3.36 -11.58
CA TYR A 110 -10.58 -3.46 -12.33
C TYR A 110 -10.41 -2.81 -13.70
N LYS A 111 -10.25 -3.63 -14.73
CA LYS A 111 -9.95 -3.16 -16.10
C LYS A 111 -8.71 -2.25 -16.12
N ASP A 112 -8.86 -0.98 -16.49
CA ASP A 112 -7.80 0.03 -16.51
C ASP A 112 -7.73 0.90 -15.23
N LYS A 113 -8.58 0.64 -14.26
CA LYS A 113 -8.66 1.34 -12.97
C LYS A 113 -8.16 0.47 -11.83
N VAL A 114 -7.99 1.09 -10.67
CA VAL A 114 -7.65 0.41 -9.42
C VAL A 114 -8.66 0.81 -8.36
N LEU A 115 -9.18 -0.19 -7.68
CA LEU A 115 -10.11 -0.05 -6.57
C LEU A 115 -9.34 -0.08 -5.26
N PHE A 116 -9.64 0.84 -4.36
CA PHE A 116 -9.09 0.92 -3.02
C PHE A 116 -10.20 0.82 -1.98
N GLY A 117 -10.19 -0.23 -1.16
CA GLY A 117 -11.02 -0.28 0.04
C GLY A 117 -10.45 0.64 1.09
N ASN A 118 -11.26 1.56 1.60
CA ASN A 118 -10.83 2.60 2.51
C ASN A 118 -11.84 2.78 3.66
N MET A 119 -11.31 3.07 4.84
CA MET A 119 -12.10 3.47 5.99
C MET A 119 -11.39 4.66 6.64
N ASN A 120 -11.97 5.83 6.50
CA ASN A 120 -11.48 7.09 7.05
C ASN A 120 -12.54 7.73 7.96
N GLU A 121 -12.27 8.94 8.44
CA GLU A 121 -13.18 9.64 9.35
C GLU A 121 -14.52 10.06 8.70
N LYS A 122 -14.55 10.21 7.38
CA LYS A 122 -15.71 10.76 6.64
C LYS A 122 -16.59 9.66 6.07
N ASP A 123 -15.97 8.61 5.50
CA ASP A 123 -16.71 7.54 4.85
C ASP A 123 -15.94 6.20 4.92
N LYS A 124 -16.69 5.13 4.62
CA LYS A 124 -16.17 3.78 4.44
C LYS A 124 -16.62 3.28 3.09
N GLY A 125 -15.72 2.66 2.35
CA GLY A 125 -16.11 2.11 1.07
C GLY A 125 -14.97 1.96 0.08
N ILE A 126 -15.32 1.95 -1.19
CA ILE A 126 -14.41 1.72 -2.30
C ILE A 126 -14.20 3.02 -3.06
N TYR A 127 -12.95 3.41 -3.21
CA TYR A 127 -12.49 4.51 -4.04
C TYR A 127 -11.95 3.97 -5.36
N ILE A 128 -12.04 4.75 -6.41
CA ILE A 128 -11.49 4.43 -7.73
C ILE A 128 -10.29 5.34 -8.00
N TYR A 129 -9.21 4.74 -8.46
CA TYR A 129 -8.02 5.43 -8.94
C TYR A 129 -7.77 5.11 -10.41
N ASP A 130 -7.48 6.15 -11.19
CA ASP A 130 -7.06 6.04 -12.58
C ASP A 130 -5.54 6.25 -12.67
N PRO A 131 -4.76 5.18 -12.91
CA PRO A 131 -3.31 5.30 -13.01
C PRO A 131 -2.81 6.00 -14.28
N LYS A 132 -3.66 6.18 -15.31
CA LYS A 132 -3.30 6.88 -16.54
C LYS A 132 -3.31 8.39 -16.36
N THR A 133 -4.32 8.91 -15.67
CA THR A 133 -4.49 10.34 -15.40
C THR A 133 -3.96 10.76 -14.03
N ASN A 134 -3.59 9.79 -13.18
CA ASN A 134 -3.21 10.00 -11.79
C ASN A 134 -4.30 10.71 -10.98
N THR A 135 -5.56 10.36 -11.23
CA THR A 135 -6.72 10.94 -10.54
C THR A 135 -7.46 9.90 -9.73
N ALA A 136 -8.04 10.30 -8.62
CA ALA A 136 -8.86 9.46 -7.77
C ALA A 136 -10.26 10.06 -7.57
N SER A 137 -11.24 9.22 -7.25
CA SER A 137 -12.56 9.68 -6.82
C SER A 137 -12.41 10.46 -5.51
N GLY A 138 -13.05 11.63 -5.40
CA GLY A 138 -12.97 12.49 -4.21
C GLY A 138 -13.72 11.93 -2.99
N LYS A 139 -14.53 10.87 -3.20
CA LYS A 139 -15.31 10.15 -2.19
C LYS A 139 -15.43 8.68 -2.56
N ALA A 140 -15.89 7.85 -1.63
CA ALA A 140 -16.21 6.46 -1.91
C ALA A 140 -17.31 6.41 -3.01
N VAL A 141 -17.08 5.61 -4.04
CA VAL A 141 -18.05 5.36 -5.13
C VAL A 141 -19.02 4.23 -4.77
N ILE A 142 -18.60 3.36 -3.87
CA ILE A 142 -19.41 2.33 -3.24
C ILE A 142 -19.21 2.50 -1.75
N THR A 143 -20.25 2.80 -1.01
CA THR A 143 -20.21 2.87 0.44
C THR A 143 -20.41 1.48 1.05
N THR A 144 -19.76 1.20 2.16
CA THR A 144 -19.88 -0.05 2.90
C THR A 144 -20.17 0.22 4.37
N GLU A 145 -20.96 -0.63 5.00
CA GLU A 145 -21.17 -0.56 6.45
C GLU A 145 -19.95 -1.11 7.21
N GLY A 146 -19.29 -2.12 6.63
CA GLY A 146 -18.12 -2.78 7.19
C GLY A 146 -16.81 -2.35 6.54
N GLN A 147 -15.78 -3.11 6.86
CA GLN A 147 -14.42 -2.90 6.37
C GLN A 147 -14.22 -3.60 5.01
N ALA A 148 -13.54 -2.95 4.08
CA ALA A 148 -13.12 -3.54 2.81
C ALA A 148 -11.75 -4.22 3.00
N TRP A 149 -11.76 -5.45 3.52
CA TRP A 149 -10.55 -6.21 3.81
C TRP A 149 -9.98 -6.91 2.58
N GLN A 150 -10.86 -7.43 1.72
CA GLN A 150 -10.49 -8.09 0.46
C GLN A 150 -11.47 -7.70 -0.65
N MET A 151 -10.96 -7.63 -1.85
CA MET A 151 -11.73 -7.46 -3.08
C MET A 151 -11.19 -8.39 -4.15
N HIS A 152 -12.09 -8.98 -4.94
CA HIS A 152 -11.71 -9.79 -6.10
C HIS A 152 -12.58 -9.44 -7.29
N TYR A 153 -11.95 -9.19 -8.42
CA TYR A 153 -12.62 -9.04 -9.69
C TYR A 153 -12.62 -10.40 -10.42
N PHE A 154 -13.80 -10.96 -10.57
CA PHE A 154 -14.03 -12.14 -11.39
C PHE A 154 -14.36 -11.66 -12.81
N GLY A 155 -13.31 -11.37 -13.60
CA GLY A 155 -13.48 -10.93 -14.99
C GLY A 155 -14.20 -11.96 -15.85
N GLU A 156 -14.96 -11.48 -16.85
CA GLU A 156 -15.42 -12.27 -17.99
C GLU A 156 -14.27 -12.48 -18.97
#